data_de827cdf353dd9fbbade2bd673803967
#
_entry.id   de827cdf353dd9fbbade2bd673803967
#
_cell.length_a   1.000
_cell.length_b   1.000
_cell.length_c   1.000
_cell.angle_alpha   90.00
_cell.angle_beta   90.00
_cell.angle_gamma   90.00
#
_symmetry.space_group_name_H-M   'P 1'
#
loop_
_entity.id
_entity.type
_entity.pdbx_description
1 polymer ?
#
loop_
_entity_poly.entity_id
_entity_poly.type
_entity_poly.pdbx_seq_one_letter_code
_entity_poly.pdbx_strand_id
1 'polypeptide(L)'
;MKTTKEYIDLIATHANELRSQFGIRSLCLFGSVSRGEQTEGSDVDVCVEMEPRIYLLARLKRFLENLLQCRVDVVHKHPHMNPYLLNDIERDGIYVISATT
;
A
#
# COMPACT_ATOMS: atom_id res chain seq x y z
N MET A 1 -3.64 -15.65 -8.83
CA MET A 1 -3.36 -14.28 -8.35
C MET A 1 -4.61 -13.44 -8.41
N LYS A 2 -4.67 -12.40 -7.60
CA LYS A 2 -5.87 -11.56 -7.50
C LYS A 2 -5.86 -10.45 -8.54
N THR A 3 -7.06 -9.97 -8.86
CA THR A 3 -7.21 -8.78 -9.70
C THR A 3 -6.93 -7.52 -8.89
N THR A 4 -6.70 -6.41 -9.56
CA THR A 4 -6.52 -5.11 -8.92
C THR A 4 -7.70 -4.79 -7.99
N LYS A 5 -8.92 -5.01 -8.48
CA LYS A 5 -10.13 -4.78 -7.69
C LYS A 5 -10.18 -5.64 -6.42
N GLU A 6 -9.79 -6.89 -6.52
CA GLU A 6 -9.76 -7.79 -5.37
C GLU A 6 -8.79 -7.31 -4.30
N TYR A 7 -7.59 -6.84 -4.70
CA TYR A 7 -6.63 -6.26 -3.77
C TYR A 7 -7.19 -5.00 -3.09
N ILE A 8 -7.79 -4.13 -3.89
CA ILE A 8 -8.41 -2.89 -3.38
C ILE A 8 -9.50 -3.21 -2.36
N ASP A 9 -10.38 -4.14 -2.69
CA ASP A 9 -11.50 -4.51 -1.83
C ASP A 9 -11.03 -5.11 -0.50
N LEU A 10 -10.01 -5.97 -0.53
CA LEU A 10 -9.45 -6.55 0.68
C LEU A 10 -8.86 -5.49 1.62
N ILE A 11 -8.09 -4.57 1.07
CA ILE A 11 -7.49 -3.50 1.86
C ILE A 11 -8.59 -2.57 2.40
N ALA A 12 -9.54 -2.19 1.55
CA ALA A 12 -10.63 -1.30 1.96
C ALA A 12 -11.48 -1.88 3.07
N THR A 13 -11.74 -3.19 3.02
CA THR A 13 -12.50 -3.88 4.06
C THR A 13 -11.81 -3.79 5.42
N HIS A 14 -10.48 -3.71 5.44
CA HIS A 14 -9.69 -3.64 6.66
C HIS A 14 -9.21 -2.21 6.98
N ALA A 15 -9.80 -1.20 6.34
CA ALA A 15 -9.36 0.20 6.50
C ALA A 15 -9.41 0.68 7.96
N ASN A 16 -10.49 0.36 8.69
CA ASN A 16 -10.62 0.77 10.09
C ASN A 16 -9.54 0.13 10.96
N GLU A 17 -9.25 -1.12 10.72
CA GLU A 17 -8.21 -1.87 11.41
C GLU A 17 -6.84 -1.28 11.13
N LEU A 18 -6.56 -0.97 9.87
CA LEU A 18 -5.30 -0.36 9.46
C LEU A 18 -5.11 1.01 10.10
N ARG A 19 -6.17 1.82 10.15
CA ARG A 19 -6.11 3.13 10.79
C ARG A 19 -5.88 3.01 12.30
N SER A 20 -6.58 2.10 12.98
CA SER A 20 -6.51 2.00 14.43
C SER A 20 -5.25 1.31 14.91
N GLN A 21 -4.79 0.26 14.24
CA GLN A 21 -3.63 -0.52 14.68
C GLN A 21 -2.30 0.06 14.24
N PHE A 22 -2.26 0.68 13.07
CA PHE A 22 -1.01 1.18 12.51
C PHE A 22 -0.96 2.70 12.38
N GLY A 23 -2.05 3.37 12.66
CA GLY A 23 -2.13 4.82 12.52
C GLY A 23 -2.01 5.30 11.08
N ILE A 24 -2.44 4.49 10.12
CA ILE A 24 -2.37 4.84 8.71
C ILE A 24 -3.32 6.00 8.42
N ARG A 25 -2.80 7.06 7.81
CA ARG A 25 -3.58 8.20 7.34
C ARG A 25 -3.99 8.02 5.88
N SER A 26 -3.10 7.47 5.07
CA SER A 26 -3.42 7.14 3.69
C SER A 26 -2.65 5.91 3.25
N LEU A 27 -3.23 5.17 2.30
CA LEU A 27 -2.60 4.02 1.67
C LEU A 27 -2.89 4.08 0.18
N CYS A 28 -1.84 4.10 -0.60
CA CYS A 28 -1.91 4.18 -2.06
C CYS A 28 -1.32 2.91 -2.66
N LEU A 29 -2.09 2.26 -3.52
CA LEU A 29 -1.63 1.10 -4.29
C LEU A 29 -0.99 1.63 -5.58
N PHE A 30 0.24 1.19 -5.89
CA PHE A 30 0.92 1.62 -7.10
C PHE A 30 1.66 0.44 -7.74
N GLY A 31 2.44 0.72 -8.80
CA GLY A 31 3.19 -0.32 -9.50
C GLY A 31 2.33 -1.17 -10.42
N SER A 32 2.79 -2.38 -10.72
CA SER A 32 2.14 -3.25 -11.71
C SER A 32 0.70 -3.59 -11.35
N VAL A 33 0.42 -3.81 -10.07
CA VAL A 33 -0.94 -4.15 -9.60
C VAL A 33 -1.91 -3.01 -9.86
N SER A 34 -1.48 -1.75 -9.66
CA SER A 34 -2.35 -0.60 -9.92
C SER A 34 -2.69 -0.44 -11.39
N ARG A 35 -1.81 -0.90 -12.28
CA ARG A 35 -2.02 -0.84 -13.72
C ARG A 35 -2.72 -2.08 -14.28
N GLY A 36 -3.00 -3.08 -13.43
CA GLY A 36 -3.57 -4.34 -13.89
C GLY A 36 -2.61 -5.20 -14.70
N GLU A 37 -1.32 -4.99 -14.51
CA GLU A 37 -0.25 -5.68 -15.25
C GLU A 37 0.46 -6.75 -14.43
N GLN A 38 -0.10 -7.13 -13.29
CA GLN A 38 0.52 -8.11 -12.42
C GLN A 38 0.57 -9.49 -13.05
N THR A 39 1.67 -10.21 -12.74
CA THR A 39 1.86 -11.61 -13.10
C THR A 39 2.05 -12.42 -11.84
N GLU A 40 2.09 -13.75 -11.96
CA GLU A 40 2.44 -14.59 -10.83
C GLU A 40 3.83 -14.20 -10.32
N GLY A 41 3.96 -14.00 -9.02
CA GLY A 41 5.19 -13.56 -8.41
C GLY A 41 5.38 -12.06 -8.36
N SER A 42 4.47 -11.27 -8.90
CA SER A 42 4.50 -9.81 -8.74
C SER A 42 4.29 -9.43 -7.28
N ASP A 43 5.07 -8.46 -6.80
CA ASP A 43 4.87 -7.88 -5.48
C ASP A 43 3.74 -6.84 -5.57
N VAL A 44 3.03 -6.66 -4.45
CA VAL A 44 2.07 -5.57 -4.33
C VAL A 44 2.80 -4.38 -3.73
N ASP A 45 2.79 -3.26 -4.42
CA ASP A 45 3.48 -2.05 -3.98
C ASP A 45 2.47 -1.08 -3.34
N VAL A 46 2.72 -0.71 -2.09
CA VAL A 46 1.87 0.27 -1.39
C VAL A 46 2.73 1.40 -0.83
N CYS A 47 2.17 2.61 -0.90
CA CYS A 47 2.77 3.80 -0.30
C CYS A 47 1.86 4.27 0.82
N VAL A 48 2.41 4.43 2.01
CA VAL A 48 1.62 4.74 3.20
C VAL A 48 2.09 6.04 3.85
N GLU A 49 1.12 6.80 4.38
CA GLU A 49 1.38 7.92 5.27
C GLU A 49 1.04 7.48 6.69
N MET A 50 2.05 7.38 7.54
CA MET A 50 1.92 6.98 8.92
C MET A 50 3.19 7.37 9.67
N GLU A 51 3.19 7.20 10.98
CA GLU A 51 4.39 7.45 11.78
C GLU A 51 5.50 6.49 11.34
N PRO A 52 6.72 7.01 11.06
CA PRO A 52 7.78 6.18 10.46
C PRO A 52 8.54 5.35 11.50
N ARG A 53 7.86 4.46 12.18
CA ARG A 53 8.47 3.54 13.14
C ARG A 53 8.81 2.24 12.42
N ILE A 54 10.07 1.85 12.46
CA ILE A 54 10.57 0.69 11.70
C ILE A 54 9.80 -0.58 12.05
N TYR A 55 9.62 -0.87 13.35
CA TYR A 55 8.91 -2.10 13.73
C TYR A 55 7.43 -2.06 13.34
N LEU A 56 6.83 -0.87 13.35
CA LEU A 56 5.43 -0.71 12.97
C LEU A 56 5.25 -0.93 11.46
N LEU A 57 6.19 -0.42 10.66
CA LEU A 57 6.22 -0.67 9.22
C LEU A 57 6.43 -2.16 8.91
N ALA A 58 7.29 -2.83 9.66
CA ALA A 58 7.52 -4.26 9.49
C ALA A 58 6.27 -5.08 9.83
N ARG A 59 5.55 -4.70 10.89
CA ARG A 59 4.28 -5.34 11.26
C ARG A 59 3.21 -5.10 10.21
N LEU A 60 3.16 -3.90 9.66
CA LEU A 60 2.23 -3.55 8.59
C LEU A 60 2.48 -4.41 7.35
N LYS A 61 3.73 -4.54 6.97
CA LYS A 61 4.11 -5.40 5.84
C LYS A 61 3.62 -6.82 6.05
N ARG A 62 3.85 -7.39 7.22
CA ARG A 62 3.41 -8.75 7.56
C ARG A 62 1.88 -8.86 7.52
N PHE A 63 1.20 -7.88 8.08
CA PHE A 63 -0.27 -7.84 8.07
C PHE A 63 -0.81 -7.87 6.64
N LEU A 64 -0.26 -7.03 5.79
CA LEU A 64 -0.69 -6.95 4.39
C LEU A 64 -0.33 -8.23 3.62
N GLU A 65 0.84 -8.80 3.87
CA GLU A 65 1.23 -10.05 3.22
C GLU A 65 0.30 -11.20 3.60
N ASN A 66 -0.09 -11.27 4.86
CA ASN A 66 -1.05 -12.28 5.31
C ASN A 66 -2.44 -12.04 4.71
N LEU A 67 -2.86 -10.79 4.66
CA LEU A 67 -4.16 -10.42 4.11
C LEU A 67 -4.25 -10.70 2.61
N LEU A 68 -3.22 -10.32 1.86
CA LEU A 68 -3.22 -10.38 0.41
C LEU A 68 -2.65 -11.69 -0.14
N GLN A 69 -2.02 -12.50 0.71
CA GLN A 69 -1.42 -13.79 0.35
C GLN A 69 -0.37 -13.66 -0.75
N CYS A 70 0.46 -12.63 -0.66
CA CYS A 70 1.57 -12.39 -1.58
C CYS A 70 2.58 -11.47 -0.91
N ARG A 71 3.73 -11.26 -1.56
CA ARG A 71 4.73 -10.32 -1.06
C ARG A 71 4.25 -8.88 -1.26
N VAL A 72 4.53 -8.04 -0.28
CA VAL A 72 4.13 -6.64 -0.29
C VAL A 72 5.35 -5.77 -0.02
N ASP A 73 5.54 -4.78 -0.86
CA ASP A 73 6.54 -3.73 -0.67
C ASP A 73 5.85 -2.51 -0.07
N VAL A 74 6.28 -2.12 1.12
CA VAL A 74 5.73 -0.96 1.81
C VAL A 74 6.71 0.20 1.70
N VAL A 75 6.25 1.29 1.09
CA VAL A 75 7.01 2.53 0.96
C VAL A 75 6.39 3.57 1.89
N HIS A 76 7.21 4.17 2.75
CA HIS A 76 6.75 5.27 3.61
C HIS A 76 6.85 6.59 2.84
N LYS A 77 5.73 7.29 2.72
CA LYS A 77 5.68 8.58 2.03
C LYS A 77 6.33 9.66 2.88
N HIS A 78 7.29 10.37 2.29
CA HIS A 78 7.98 11.48 2.98
C HIS A 78 8.47 12.51 1.94
N PRO A 79 8.82 13.74 2.37
CA PRO A 79 9.17 14.82 1.42
C PRO A 79 10.43 14.57 0.59
N HIS A 80 11.32 13.69 1.04
CA HIS A 80 12.60 13.44 0.38
C HIS A 80 12.63 12.11 -0.37
N MET A 81 11.48 11.66 -0.86
CA MET A 81 11.40 10.43 -1.65
C MET A 81 12.15 10.56 -2.97
N ASN A 82 12.61 9.41 -3.47
CA ASN A 82 13.17 9.34 -4.82
C ASN A 82 12.18 9.91 -5.83
N PRO A 83 12.59 10.90 -6.66
CA PRO A 83 11.65 11.55 -7.59
C PRO A 83 11.02 10.59 -8.60
N TYR A 84 11.74 9.57 -9.03
CA TYR A 84 11.20 8.59 -9.98
C TYR A 84 10.09 7.76 -9.34
N LEU A 85 10.30 7.35 -8.08
CA LEU A 85 9.30 6.60 -7.33
C LEU A 85 8.06 7.46 -7.06
N LEU A 86 8.27 8.70 -6.64
CA LEU A 86 7.17 9.64 -6.41
C LEU A 86 6.35 9.85 -7.69
N ASN A 87 7.03 9.96 -8.83
CA ASN A 87 6.39 10.14 -10.12
C ASN A 87 5.52 8.92 -10.47
N ASP A 88 6.02 7.72 -10.22
CA ASP A 88 5.25 6.48 -10.44
C ASP A 88 4.00 6.45 -9.57
N ILE A 89 4.12 6.84 -8.31
CA ILE A 89 2.99 6.88 -7.38
C ILE A 89 1.95 7.90 -7.83
N GLU A 90 2.39 9.08 -8.25
CA GLU A 90 1.48 10.14 -8.71
C GLU A 90 0.75 9.75 -10.00
N ARG A 91 1.45 9.07 -10.90
CA ARG A 91 0.88 8.68 -12.20
C ARG A 91 -0.09 7.50 -12.06
N ASP A 92 0.31 6.46 -11.32
CA ASP A 92 -0.38 5.18 -11.30
C ASP A 92 -1.11 4.88 -9.99
N GLY A 93 -0.89 5.69 -8.97
CA GLY A 93 -1.39 5.41 -7.63
C GLY A 93 -2.90 5.43 -7.49
N ILE A 94 -3.43 4.42 -6.79
CA ILE A 94 -4.85 4.34 -6.45
C ILE A 94 -4.95 4.43 -4.93
N TYR A 95 -5.56 5.50 -4.42
CA TYR A 95 -5.74 5.66 -2.99
C TYR A 95 -6.89 4.78 -2.50
N VAL A 96 -6.54 3.77 -1.71
CA VAL A 96 -7.53 2.87 -1.09
C VAL A 96 -7.99 3.45 0.24
N ILE A 97 -7.07 4.08 0.97
CA ILE A 97 -7.38 4.81 2.21
C ILE A 97 -6.89 6.23 1.98
N SER A 98 -7.80 7.20 2.11
CA SER A 98 -7.46 8.61 1.94
C SER A 98 -7.40 9.31 3.29
N ALA A 99 -6.48 10.27 3.39
CA ALA A 99 -6.46 11.15 4.55
C ALA A 99 -7.75 11.98 4.53
N THR A 100 -8.53 11.87 5.59
CA THR A 100 -9.73 12.71 5.73
C THR A 100 -9.37 13.99 6.45
N THR A 101 -9.84 15.08 5.93
CA THR A 101 -9.67 16.38 6.58
C THR A 101 -10.74 16.57 7.64
#